data_50d329f04fcfeeb1a9c716aaacbfc9e6
#
_entry.id   50d329f04fcfeeb1a9c716aaacbfc9e6
#
_cell.length_a   1.000
_cell.length_b   1.000
_cell.length_c   1.000
_cell.angle_alpha   90.00
_cell.angle_beta   90.00
_cell.angle_gamma   90.00
#
_symmetry.space_group_name_H-M   'P 1'
#
loop_
_entity.id
_entity.type
_entity.pdbx_description
1 polymer ?
#
loop_
_entity_poly.entity_id
_entity_poly.type
_entity_poly.pdbx_seq_one_letter_code
_entity_poly.pdbx_strand_id
1 'polypeptide(L)'
;MRDDRALNVTSEIGRLKTVLLHRPGEEIENLTPDLLDRLLFDDIPYLKVAREEHDAFAQTLREAGVEVLYLEVLAAEAIETSDEVKQQFISEFIDEAGVESERLKEALIEYFNSFSDNKAMVDKMMAGVRKEELRSEERRVGK
;
A
#
# COMPACT_ATOMS: atom_id res chain seq x y z
N MET A 1 17.76 15.27 -5.96
CA MET A 1 17.80 14.91 -7.38
C MET A 1 18.02 13.40 -7.44
N ARG A 2 16.95 12.62 -7.61
CA ARG A 2 17.08 11.17 -7.78
C ARG A 2 17.73 10.92 -9.12
N ASP A 3 18.76 10.09 -9.11
CA ASP A 3 19.47 9.66 -10.31
C ASP A 3 18.48 8.88 -11.18
N ASP A 4 18.29 9.34 -12.42
CA ASP A 4 17.37 8.79 -13.41
C ASP A 4 17.89 7.45 -13.97
N ARG A 5 18.34 6.59 -13.06
CA ARG A 5 18.85 5.27 -13.41
C ARG A 5 17.69 4.39 -13.84
N ALA A 6 17.66 4.10 -15.12
CA ALA A 6 16.78 3.08 -15.67
C ALA A 6 16.97 1.76 -14.87
N LEU A 7 15.87 1.08 -14.60
CA LEU A 7 15.92 -0.26 -14.03
C LEU A 7 16.78 -1.15 -14.92
N ASN A 8 17.82 -1.75 -14.34
CA ASN A 8 18.78 -2.58 -15.06
C ASN A 8 19.09 -3.84 -14.25
N VAL A 9 18.09 -4.72 -14.16
CA VAL A 9 18.21 -6.01 -13.48
C VAL A 9 18.55 -7.06 -14.53
N THR A 10 19.81 -7.49 -14.56
CA THR A 10 20.33 -8.45 -15.55
C THR A 10 20.69 -9.81 -14.96
N SER A 11 20.64 -9.96 -13.64
CA SER A 11 21.07 -11.17 -12.95
C SER A 11 20.45 -11.25 -11.55
N GLU A 12 20.08 -12.46 -11.13
CA GLU A 12 19.61 -12.75 -9.77
C GLU A 12 20.77 -13.02 -8.79
N ILE A 13 21.97 -13.28 -9.31
CA ILE A 13 23.17 -13.60 -8.51
C ILE A 13 24.17 -12.45 -8.46
N GLY A 14 23.89 -11.33 -9.12
CA GLY A 14 24.70 -10.11 -9.07
C GLY A 14 24.55 -9.40 -7.73
N ARG A 15 25.47 -8.43 -7.47
CA ARG A 15 25.38 -7.61 -6.27
C ARG A 15 24.11 -6.77 -6.28
N LEU A 16 23.24 -6.97 -5.30
CA LEU A 16 22.05 -6.15 -5.08
C LEU A 16 22.48 -4.72 -4.69
N LYS A 17 21.95 -3.73 -5.38
CA LYS A 17 22.25 -2.31 -5.13
C LYS A 17 21.09 -1.59 -4.48
N THR A 18 19.90 -1.81 -5.02
CA THR A 18 18.65 -1.18 -4.55
C THR A 18 17.55 -2.21 -4.54
N VAL A 19 16.71 -2.20 -3.52
CA VAL A 19 15.55 -3.08 -3.40
C VAL A 19 14.32 -2.27 -3.01
N LEU A 20 13.19 -2.61 -3.61
CA LEU A 20 11.88 -2.09 -3.22
C LEU A 20 11.21 -3.10 -2.31
N LEU A 21 10.84 -2.68 -1.12
CA LEU A 21 10.13 -3.47 -0.12
C LEU A 21 8.76 -2.85 0.17
N HIS A 22 7.91 -3.65 0.80
CA HIS A 22 6.70 -3.20 1.48
C HIS A 22 6.73 -3.70 2.92
N ARG A 23 6.57 -2.80 3.89
CA ARG A 23 6.51 -3.16 5.30
C ARG A 23 5.12 -3.70 5.62
N PRO A 24 4.99 -4.89 6.22
CA PRO A 24 3.68 -5.46 6.56
C PRO A 24 2.76 -4.47 7.28
N GLY A 25 1.54 -4.32 6.78
CA GLY A 25 0.53 -3.40 7.27
C GLY A 25 -0.76 -4.10 7.72
N GLU A 26 -1.85 -3.34 7.76
CA GLU A 26 -3.17 -3.83 8.19
C GLU A 26 -3.74 -4.92 7.27
N GLU A 27 -3.23 -5.08 6.05
CA GLU A 27 -3.61 -6.15 5.14
C GLU A 27 -3.49 -7.54 5.78
N ILE A 28 -2.48 -7.74 6.65
CA ILE A 28 -2.28 -8.99 7.38
C ILE A 28 -3.37 -9.20 8.43
N GLU A 29 -3.78 -8.15 9.16
CA GLU A 29 -4.84 -8.22 10.16
C GLU A 29 -6.24 -8.35 9.55
N ASN A 30 -6.39 -7.98 8.26
CA ASN A 30 -7.62 -8.12 7.50
C ASN A 30 -7.84 -9.52 6.95
N LEU A 31 -6.87 -10.44 7.11
CA LEU A 31 -7.05 -11.86 6.78
C LEU A 31 -8.08 -12.48 7.72
N THR A 32 -9.19 -12.94 7.14
CA THR A 32 -10.18 -13.73 7.87
C THR A 32 -9.97 -15.21 7.59
N PRO A 33 -10.41 -16.14 8.47
CA PRO A 33 -10.27 -17.58 8.22
C PRO A 33 -10.80 -18.02 6.86
N ASP A 34 -11.86 -17.38 6.37
CA ASP A 34 -12.49 -17.68 5.07
C ASP A 34 -11.59 -17.31 3.86
N LEU A 35 -10.60 -16.45 4.08
CA LEU A 35 -9.69 -15.98 3.04
C LEU A 35 -8.36 -16.75 3.00
N LEU A 36 -8.04 -17.51 4.05
CA LEU A 36 -6.74 -18.18 4.17
C LEU A 36 -6.48 -19.13 3.00
N ASP A 37 -7.41 -20.02 2.70
CA ASP A 37 -7.28 -20.96 1.57
C ASP A 37 -7.12 -20.24 0.22
N ARG A 38 -7.90 -19.19 0.01
CA ARG A 38 -7.87 -18.40 -1.23
C ARG A 38 -6.57 -17.63 -1.42
N LEU A 39 -6.00 -17.15 -0.33
CA LEU A 39 -4.79 -16.32 -0.33
C LEU A 39 -3.52 -17.13 -0.03
N LEU A 40 -3.65 -18.47 0.08
CA LEU A 40 -2.56 -19.40 0.34
C LEU A 40 -1.80 -19.12 1.65
N PHE A 41 -2.52 -18.68 2.67
CA PHE A 41 -1.99 -18.56 4.03
C PHE A 41 -2.39 -19.77 4.87
N ASP A 42 -1.43 -20.36 5.57
CA ASP A 42 -1.68 -21.47 6.51
C ASP A 42 -2.27 -20.96 7.84
N ASP A 43 -1.94 -19.72 8.22
CA ASP A 43 -2.43 -19.08 9.45
C ASP A 43 -2.38 -17.54 9.29
N ILE A 44 -3.02 -16.83 10.23
CA ILE A 44 -2.99 -15.35 10.26
C ILE A 44 -1.70 -14.91 10.95
N PRO A 45 -0.78 -14.22 10.24
CA PRO A 45 0.45 -13.73 10.85
C PRO A 45 0.17 -12.68 11.92
N TYR A 46 0.95 -12.69 12.99
CA TYR A 46 0.87 -11.65 14.01
C TYR A 46 1.63 -10.40 13.53
N LEU A 47 0.91 -9.33 13.19
CA LEU A 47 1.43 -8.13 12.56
C LEU A 47 2.64 -7.53 13.28
N LYS A 48 2.60 -7.47 14.62
CA LYS A 48 3.72 -6.92 15.39
C LYS A 48 5.02 -7.68 15.12
N VAL A 49 4.97 -9.01 15.18
CA VAL A 49 6.14 -9.86 14.94
C VAL A 49 6.57 -9.77 13.48
N ALA A 50 5.62 -9.81 12.54
CA ALA A 50 5.90 -9.66 11.11
C ALA A 50 6.64 -8.34 10.80
N ARG A 51 6.28 -7.24 11.48
CA ARG A 51 6.99 -5.95 11.37
C ARG A 51 8.39 -6.00 11.95
N GLU A 52 8.57 -6.58 13.13
CA GLU A 52 9.87 -6.73 13.76
C GLU A 52 10.83 -7.56 12.89
N GLU A 53 10.36 -8.67 12.34
CA GLU A 53 11.14 -9.52 11.44
C GLU A 53 11.47 -8.82 10.11
N HIS A 54 10.49 -8.12 9.52
CA HIS A 54 10.69 -7.32 8.31
C HIS A 54 11.72 -6.20 8.55
N ASP A 55 11.63 -5.48 9.66
CA ASP A 55 12.56 -4.40 9.99
C ASP A 55 13.98 -4.94 10.19
N ALA A 56 14.14 -6.12 10.80
CA ALA A 56 15.43 -6.80 10.93
C ALA A 56 16.00 -7.24 9.57
N PHE A 57 15.14 -7.76 8.68
CA PHE A 57 15.51 -8.10 7.30
C PHE A 57 15.97 -6.86 6.52
N ALA A 58 15.20 -5.78 6.56
CA ALA A 58 15.55 -4.52 5.90
C ALA A 58 16.87 -3.93 6.45
N GLN A 59 17.10 -4.06 7.76
CA GLN A 59 18.35 -3.60 8.39
C GLN A 59 19.55 -4.42 7.90
N THR A 60 19.42 -5.73 7.79
CA THR A 60 20.46 -6.61 7.25
C THR A 60 20.86 -6.20 5.82
N LEU A 61 19.88 -5.85 4.98
CA LEU A 61 20.16 -5.35 3.64
C LEU A 61 20.90 -4.02 3.64
N ARG A 62 20.52 -3.08 4.52
CA ARG A 62 21.22 -1.80 4.67
C ARG A 62 22.66 -1.97 5.13
N GLU A 63 22.90 -2.86 6.08
CA GLU A 63 24.26 -3.19 6.57
C GLU A 63 25.12 -3.83 5.48
N ALA A 64 24.52 -4.55 4.54
CA ALA A 64 25.18 -5.06 3.35
C ALA A 64 25.43 -3.99 2.25
N GLY A 65 25.04 -2.74 2.51
CA GLY A 65 25.22 -1.62 1.59
C GLY A 65 24.16 -1.54 0.49
N VAL A 66 22.99 -2.15 0.71
CA VAL A 66 21.86 -2.08 -0.21
C VAL A 66 20.99 -0.87 0.14
N GLU A 67 20.60 -0.10 -0.86
CA GLU A 67 19.58 0.93 -0.73
C GLU A 67 18.20 0.27 -0.59
N VAL A 68 17.51 0.50 0.53
CA VAL A 68 16.17 -0.04 0.78
C VAL A 68 15.14 1.06 0.60
N LEU A 69 14.26 0.88 -0.35
CA LEU A 69 13.14 1.75 -0.67
C LEU A 69 11.83 1.06 -0.26
N TYR A 70 10.82 1.86 0.07
CA TYR A 70 9.49 1.38 0.43
C TYR A 70 8.45 1.85 -0.57
N LEU A 71 7.62 0.92 -1.04
CA LEU A 71 6.59 1.17 -2.04
C LEU A 71 5.62 2.26 -1.58
N GLU A 72 5.11 2.15 -0.36
CA GLU A 72 4.17 3.10 0.22
C GLU A 72 4.73 4.52 0.36
N VAL A 73 6.04 4.64 0.59
CA VAL A 73 6.72 5.94 0.66
C VAL A 73 6.88 6.55 -0.73
N LEU A 74 7.35 5.75 -1.69
CA LEU A 74 7.54 6.22 -3.06
C LEU A 74 6.22 6.60 -3.73
N ALA A 75 5.16 5.81 -3.49
CA ALA A 75 3.82 6.13 -3.99
C ALA A 75 3.30 7.44 -3.40
N ALA A 76 3.43 7.63 -2.08
CA ALA A 76 3.04 8.88 -1.44
C ALA A 76 3.80 10.10 -2.00
N GLU A 77 5.12 9.99 -2.18
CA GLU A 77 5.93 11.05 -2.79
C GLU A 77 5.49 11.36 -4.24
N ALA A 78 5.13 10.35 -5.02
CA ALA A 78 4.63 10.55 -6.38
C ALA A 78 3.27 11.27 -6.38
N ILE A 79 2.37 10.89 -5.49
CA ILE A 79 1.04 11.48 -5.32
C ILE A 79 1.13 12.96 -4.86
N GLU A 80 2.12 13.31 -4.06
CA GLU A 80 2.33 14.68 -3.58
C GLU A 80 2.78 15.67 -4.68
N THR A 81 3.15 15.19 -5.86
CA THR A 81 3.65 16.05 -6.94
C THR A 81 2.59 16.97 -7.51
N SER A 82 1.34 16.53 -7.61
CA SER A 82 0.20 17.36 -7.97
C SER A 82 -1.14 16.71 -7.57
N ASP A 83 -2.19 17.54 -7.47
CA ASP A 83 -3.54 17.03 -7.19
C ASP A 83 -4.08 16.17 -8.35
N GLU A 84 -3.74 16.49 -9.58
CA GLU A 84 -4.12 15.71 -10.76
C GLU A 84 -3.55 14.28 -10.68
N VAL A 85 -2.28 14.13 -10.27
CA VAL A 85 -1.64 12.82 -10.08
C VAL A 85 -2.35 12.04 -8.98
N LYS A 86 -2.71 12.71 -7.87
CA LYS A 86 -3.47 12.08 -6.78
C LYS A 86 -4.82 11.58 -7.27
N GLN A 87 -5.59 12.41 -7.97
CA GLN A 87 -6.92 12.01 -8.47
C GLN A 87 -6.84 10.89 -9.52
N GLN A 88 -5.86 10.95 -10.41
CA GLN A 88 -5.61 9.87 -11.37
C GLN A 88 -5.28 8.56 -10.65
N PHE A 89 -4.39 8.58 -9.67
CA PHE A 89 -4.02 7.39 -8.89
C PHE A 89 -5.23 6.76 -8.19
N ILE A 90 -6.07 7.59 -7.54
CA ILE A 90 -7.29 7.11 -6.87
C ILE A 90 -8.25 6.49 -7.88
N SER A 91 -8.47 7.15 -9.03
CA SER A 91 -9.38 6.65 -10.06
C SER A 91 -8.91 5.33 -10.65
N GLU A 92 -7.64 5.23 -11.03
CA GLU A 92 -7.05 4.01 -11.59
C GLU A 92 -7.10 2.86 -10.59
N PHE A 93 -6.79 3.11 -9.32
CA PHE A 93 -6.89 2.10 -8.26
C PHE A 93 -8.30 1.54 -8.11
N ILE A 94 -9.33 2.40 -8.13
CA ILE A 94 -10.73 1.99 -8.00
C ILE A 94 -11.20 1.21 -9.23
N ASP A 95 -10.78 1.62 -10.43
CA ASP A 95 -11.12 0.94 -11.67
C ASP A 95 -10.45 -0.44 -11.77
N GLU A 96 -9.18 -0.56 -11.40
CA GLU A 96 -8.44 -1.83 -11.38
C GLU A 96 -8.96 -2.79 -10.29
N ALA A 97 -9.51 -2.25 -9.20
CA ALA A 97 -10.19 -3.06 -8.18
C ALA A 97 -11.53 -3.67 -8.66
N GLY A 98 -11.96 -3.37 -9.88
CA GLY A 98 -13.17 -3.93 -10.48
C GLY A 98 -14.47 -3.46 -9.82
N VAL A 99 -14.49 -2.24 -9.29
CA VAL A 99 -15.69 -1.66 -8.69
C VAL A 99 -16.66 -1.23 -9.79
N GLU A 100 -17.78 -1.95 -9.95
CA GLU A 100 -18.77 -1.66 -11.00
C GLU A 100 -19.80 -0.59 -10.61
N SER A 101 -20.10 -0.46 -9.31
CA SER A 101 -21.13 0.46 -8.82
C SER A 101 -20.62 1.90 -8.79
N GLU A 102 -21.21 2.79 -9.58
CA GLU A 102 -20.87 4.23 -9.60
C GLU A 102 -20.99 4.88 -8.21
N ARG A 103 -22.06 4.57 -7.47
CA ARG A 103 -22.23 5.05 -6.11
C ARG A 103 -21.09 4.61 -5.18
N LEU A 104 -20.58 3.38 -5.36
CA LEU A 104 -19.47 2.87 -4.57
C LEU A 104 -18.15 3.54 -5.00
N LYS A 105 -17.97 3.80 -6.29
CA LYS A 105 -16.80 4.55 -6.79
C LYS A 105 -16.76 5.95 -6.19
N GLU A 106 -17.88 6.68 -6.23
CA GLU A 106 -17.98 8.02 -5.63
C GLU A 106 -17.64 8.00 -4.13
N ALA A 107 -18.20 7.05 -3.38
CA ALA A 107 -17.92 6.92 -1.95
C ALA A 107 -16.46 6.60 -1.66
N LEU A 108 -15.80 5.77 -2.48
CA LEU A 108 -14.38 5.45 -2.36
C LEU A 108 -13.49 6.66 -2.70
N ILE A 109 -13.84 7.41 -3.75
CA ILE A 109 -13.13 8.65 -4.11
C ILE A 109 -13.19 9.65 -2.96
N GLU A 110 -14.37 9.87 -2.37
CA GLU A 110 -14.56 10.75 -1.23
C GLU A 110 -13.75 10.26 -0.01
N TYR A 111 -13.83 8.96 0.27
CA TYR A 111 -13.09 8.33 1.35
C TYR A 111 -11.59 8.53 1.23
N PHE A 112 -10.99 8.22 0.07
CA PHE A 112 -9.55 8.40 -0.13
C PHE A 112 -9.13 9.87 -0.13
N ASN A 113 -9.95 10.77 -0.63
CA ASN A 113 -9.69 12.20 -0.55
C ASN A 113 -9.80 12.77 0.87
N SER A 114 -10.43 12.07 1.81
CA SER A 114 -10.50 12.49 3.22
C SER A 114 -9.18 12.35 3.97
N PHE A 115 -8.21 11.58 3.43
CA PHE A 115 -6.89 11.42 4.02
C PHE A 115 -6.05 12.68 3.84
N SER A 116 -5.58 13.23 4.95
CA SER A 116 -4.63 14.35 4.96
C SER A 116 -3.18 13.92 4.71
N ASP A 117 -2.87 12.64 4.93
CA ASP A 117 -1.56 12.03 4.71
C ASP A 117 -1.65 11.02 3.57
N ASN A 118 -0.91 11.27 2.48
CA ASN A 118 -0.91 10.40 1.31
C ASN A 118 -0.32 9.00 1.60
N LYS A 119 0.65 8.90 2.51
CA LYS A 119 1.18 7.59 2.90
C LYS A 119 0.10 6.77 3.62
N ALA A 120 -0.63 7.37 4.56
CA ALA A 120 -1.73 6.69 5.24
C ALA A 120 -2.85 6.26 4.25
N MET A 121 -3.10 7.07 3.21
CA MET A 121 -4.02 6.71 2.13
C MET A 121 -3.53 5.46 1.37
N VAL A 122 -2.25 5.44 0.98
CA VAL A 122 -1.64 4.30 0.27
C VAL A 122 -1.66 3.04 1.15
N ASP A 123 -1.27 3.15 2.42
CA ASP A 123 -1.34 2.04 3.38
C ASP A 123 -2.77 1.48 3.47
N LYS A 124 -3.77 2.37 3.47
CA LYS A 124 -5.18 1.96 3.50
C LYS A 124 -5.64 1.29 2.20
N MET A 125 -5.17 1.75 1.05
CA MET A 125 -5.42 1.10 -0.23
C MET A 125 -4.86 -0.32 -0.26
N MET A 126 -3.65 -0.52 0.28
CA MET A 126 -3.03 -1.84 0.40
C MET A 126 -3.79 -2.76 1.35
N ALA A 127 -4.24 -2.24 2.48
CA ALA A 127 -5.01 -2.98 3.48
C ALA A 127 -6.43 -3.35 3.02
N GLY A 128 -6.95 -2.63 2.05
CA GLY A 128 -8.33 -2.73 1.60
C GLY A 128 -9.31 -1.91 2.46
N VAL A 129 -10.46 -1.60 1.89
CA VAL A 129 -11.52 -0.82 2.53
C VAL A 129 -12.73 -1.70 2.81
N ARG A 130 -13.18 -1.74 4.06
CA ARG A 130 -14.38 -2.49 4.46
C ARG A 130 -15.63 -1.64 4.26
N LYS A 131 -16.75 -2.29 3.93
CA LYS A 131 -18.05 -1.59 3.76
C LYS A 131 -18.51 -0.79 4.98
N GLU A 132 -18.14 -1.25 6.18
CA GLU A 132 -18.47 -0.59 7.44
C GLU A 132 -17.74 0.74 7.59
N GLU A 133 -16.53 0.86 7.07
CA GLU A 133 -15.72 2.08 7.08
C GLU A 133 -16.35 3.16 6.22
N LEU A 134 -16.79 2.82 5.01
CA LEU A 134 -17.51 3.75 4.12
C LEU A 134 -18.81 4.26 4.73
N ARG A 135 -19.60 3.38 5.38
CA ARG A 135 -20.84 3.77 6.06
C ARG A 135 -20.62 4.68 7.27
N SER A 136 -19.48 4.56 7.94
CA SER A 136 -19.12 5.43 9.08
C SER A 136 -18.79 6.84 8.62
N GLU A 137 -18.15 7.00 7.48
CA GLU A 137 -17.86 8.32 6.88
C GLU A 137 -19.12 8.99 6.33
N GLU A 138 -20.01 8.27 5.65
CA GLU A 138 -21.34 8.81 5.23
C GLU A 138 -22.12 9.40 6.41
N ARG A 139 -21.99 8.84 7.63
CA ARG A 139 -22.62 9.38 8.84
C ARG A 139 -21.90 10.60 9.43
N ARG A 140 -20.61 10.77 9.16
CA ARG A 140 -19.84 11.94 9.61
C ARG A 140 -20.08 13.16 8.73
N VAL A 141 -20.19 12.95 7.43
CA VAL A 141 -20.40 14.02 6.44
C VAL A 141 -21.86 14.48 6.40
N GLY A 142 -22.80 13.63 6.80
CA GLY A 142 -24.26 13.92 6.84
C GLY A 142 -24.76 14.64 8.11
N LYS A 143 -23.83 15.19 8.94
CA LYS A 143 -24.13 16.07 10.06
C LYS A 143 -23.47 17.42 9.85
#